data_bc365b70ed05b832de7925562bb3889f
#
_entry.id   bc365b70ed05b832de7925562bb3889f
#
_cell.length_a   1.000
_cell.length_b   1.000
_cell.length_c   1.000
_cell.angle_alpha   90.00
_cell.angle_beta   90.00
_cell.angle_gamma   90.00
#
_symmetry.space_group_name_H-M   'P 1'
#
loop_
_entity.id
_entity.type
_entity.pdbx_description
1 polymer ?
#
loop_
_entity_poly.entity_id
_entity_poly.type
_entity_poly.pdbx_seq_one_letter_code
_entity_poly.pdbx_strand_id
1 'polypeptide(L)'
;MINKNISNIIFLFLVILLFSGTIIFRDKVYDFIFMVRSKVFIDKEYSSKDVGLIEENLVLKERLSKMFYLEQDNELLRSAIETKHKTQSNIVEANIIGFDSSMEKSLTILNVGEDIGVKPNQAIVYKGYFVGKITEVSRDRSKAEFINSNQSNIGVRIQNELNSEGILKSNYGIEIFIDLIPKTETVNLGDFIYTSGIGDIKEGLLIGSVKSIEEGDLFYKVYVDYPFDLNRLYKVYILQ
;
A
#
# COMPACT_ATOMS: atom_id res chain seq x y z
N MET A 1 86.74 -1.67 40.42
CA MET A 1 86.43 -0.68 39.38
C MET A 1 85.91 -1.48 38.19
N ILE A 2 84.60 -1.60 38.03
CA ILE A 2 83.93 -2.16 36.85
C ILE A 2 84.21 -1.25 35.69
N ASN A 3 84.83 -1.74 34.69
CA ASN A 3 85.33 -1.04 33.54
C ASN A 3 84.18 -0.28 32.85
N LYS A 4 84.22 1.04 32.84
CA LYS A 4 83.16 1.95 32.32
C LYS A 4 82.68 1.59 30.91
N ASN A 5 83.61 0.91 30.16
CA ASN A 5 83.32 0.41 28.81
C ASN A 5 82.41 -0.82 28.83
N ILE A 6 82.44 -1.68 29.84
CA ILE A 6 81.60 -2.89 29.98
C ILE A 6 80.16 -2.45 30.34
N SER A 7 80.01 -1.45 31.18
CA SER A 7 78.73 -0.91 31.54
C SER A 7 78.02 -0.27 30.34
N ASN A 8 78.74 0.44 29.46
CA ASN A 8 78.17 1.05 28.24
C ASN A 8 77.82 -0.03 27.22
N ILE A 9 78.57 -1.14 27.13
CA ILE A 9 78.25 -2.25 26.24
C ILE A 9 76.96 -2.96 26.71
N ILE A 10 76.84 -3.23 28.01
CA ILE A 10 75.63 -3.81 28.57
C ILE A 10 74.37 -2.91 28.36
N PHE A 11 74.59 -1.63 28.58
CA PHE A 11 73.47 -0.65 28.34
C PHE A 11 73.04 -0.63 26.86
N LEU A 12 74.00 -0.61 25.93
CA LEU A 12 73.71 -0.66 24.49
C LEU A 12 73.00 -1.95 24.09
N PHE A 13 73.44 -3.11 24.67
CA PHE A 13 72.77 -4.38 24.43
C PHE A 13 71.33 -4.44 24.95
N LEU A 14 71.07 -3.84 26.12
CA LEU A 14 69.74 -3.70 26.73
C LEU A 14 68.82 -2.82 25.83
N VAL A 15 69.34 -1.72 25.31
CA VAL A 15 68.59 -0.84 24.40
C VAL A 15 68.23 -1.54 23.08
N ILE A 16 69.19 -2.30 22.51
CA ILE A 16 68.93 -3.08 21.27
C ILE A 16 67.89 -4.18 21.53
N LEU A 17 67.97 -4.83 22.70
CA LEU A 17 67.03 -5.88 23.07
C LEU A 17 65.62 -5.32 23.31
N LEU A 18 65.51 -4.15 23.91
CA LEU A 18 64.23 -3.42 24.03
C LEU A 18 63.69 -3.01 22.67
N PHE A 19 64.56 -2.51 21.77
CA PHE A 19 64.10 -2.09 20.43
C PHE A 19 63.70 -3.26 19.56
N SER A 20 64.41 -4.40 19.61
CA SER A 20 64.03 -5.63 18.89
C SER A 20 62.71 -6.21 19.44
N GLY A 21 62.51 -6.16 20.77
CA GLY A 21 61.26 -6.56 21.42
C GLY A 21 60.04 -5.76 20.94
N THR A 22 60.22 -4.44 20.81
CA THR A 22 59.12 -3.58 20.32
C THR A 22 58.74 -3.86 18.86
N ILE A 23 59.70 -4.23 18.00
CA ILE A 23 59.45 -4.55 16.60
C ILE A 23 58.68 -5.88 16.48
N ILE A 24 59.08 -6.90 17.22
CA ILE A 24 58.45 -8.23 17.22
C ILE A 24 57.06 -8.16 17.84
N PHE A 25 56.90 -7.35 18.91
CA PHE A 25 55.61 -7.18 19.57
C PHE A 25 54.62 -6.38 18.73
N ARG A 26 55.14 -5.44 17.95
CA ARG A 26 54.35 -4.62 17.04
C ARG A 26 53.58 -5.47 16.02
N ASP A 27 54.23 -6.39 15.39
CA ASP A 27 53.61 -7.23 14.34
C ASP A 27 52.51 -8.14 14.97
N LYS A 28 52.78 -8.74 16.13
CA LYS A 28 51.75 -9.49 16.87
C LYS A 28 50.55 -8.65 17.32
N VAL A 29 50.79 -7.41 17.71
CA VAL A 29 49.72 -6.48 18.09
C VAL A 29 48.91 -6.09 16.85
N TYR A 30 49.55 -5.85 15.71
CA TYR A 30 48.85 -5.58 14.45
C TYR A 30 48.01 -6.78 14.01
N ASP A 31 48.55 -8.00 14.08
CA ASP A 31 47.81 -9.22 13.75
C ASP A 31 46.60 -9.43 14.67
N PHE A 32 46.79 -9.17 15.97
CA PHE A 32 45.68 -9.24 16.94
C PHE A 32 44.62 -8.18 16.68
N ILE A 33 44.99 -6.93 16.43
CA ILE A 33 44.06 -5.85 16.08
C ILE A 33 43.33 -6.18 14.75
N PHE A 34 44.04 -6.70 13.78
CA PHE A 34 43.47 -7.12 12.49
C PHE A 34 42.47 -8.27 12.68
N MET A 35 42.83 -9.28 13.51
CA MET A 35 41.96 -10.41 13.83
C MET A 35 40.69 -9.95 14.57
N VAL A 36 40.82 -9.06 15.57
CA VAL A 36 39.68 -8.49 16.31
C VAL A 36 38.82 -7.63 15.38
N ARG A 37 39.45 -6.81 14.55
CA ARG A 37 38.76 -5.96 13.57
C ARG A 37 38.03 -6.82 12.53
N SER A 38 38.64 -7.87 12.00
CA SER A 38 37.98 -8.77 11.06
C SER A 38 36.81 -9.50 11.70
N LYS A 39 36.90 -9.97 12.95
CA LYS A 39 35.77 -10.57 13.68
C LYS A 39 34.65 -9.56 13.96
N VAL A 40 34.98 -8.35 14.40
CA VAL A 40 33.98 -7.32 14.71
C VAL A 40 33.28 -6.79 13.43
N PHE A 41 33.98 -6.79 12.29
CA PHE A 41 33.37 -6.39 11.01
C PHE A 41 32.65 -7.54 10.28
N ILE A 42 32.93 -8.80 10.58
CA ILE A 42 32.28 -9.96 9.97
C ILE A 42 31.03 -10.36 10.76
N ASP A 43 30.96 -10.06 12.08
CA ASP A 43 29.80 -10.33 12.92
C ASP A 43 28.72 -9.22 12.88
N LYS A 44 28.75 -8.30 11.91
CA LYS A 44 27.52 -7.69 11.42
C LYS A 44 26.91 -8.69 10.45
N GLU A 45 26.42 -9.78 10.98
CA GLU A 45 25.45 -10.65 10.35
C GLU A 45 24.29 -9.74 9.94
N TYR A 46 24.30 -9.29 8.68
CA TYR A 46 23.10 -8.81 8.05
C TYR A 46 22.14 -9.98 8.16
N SER A 47 21.23 -9.90 9.13
CA SER A 47 20.21 -10.92 9.31
C SER A 47 19.65 -11.20 7.92
N SER A 48 19.47 -12.46 7.56
CA SER A 48 18.84 -12.85 6.28
C SER A 48 17.50 -12.12 6.06
N LYS A 49 16.91 -11.66 7.15
CA LYS A 49 15.72 -10.81 7.21
C LYS A 49 15.99 -9.38 6.72
N ASP A 50 17.16 -8.81 7.03
CA ASP A 50 17.52 -7.45 6.56
C ASP A 50 17.85 -7.46 5.06
N VAL A 51 18.47 -8.52 4.57
CA VAL A 51 18.73 -8.71 3.13
C VAL A 51 17.41 -8.88 2.37
N GLY A 52 16.46 -9.66 2.89
CA GLY A 52 15.13 -9.82 2.32
C GLY A 52 14.35 -8.48 2.26
N LEU A 53 14.41 -7.69 3.34
CA LEU A 53 13.77 -6.37 3.37
C LEU A 53 14.41 -5.36 2.41
N ILE A 54 15.72 -5.43 2.21
CA ILE A 54 16.42 -4.58 1.23
C ILE A 54 16.01 -4.96 -0.19
N GLU A 55 15.96 -6.26 -0.50
CA GLU A 55 15.53 -6.78 -1.80
C GLU A 55 14.07 -6.43 -2.10
N GLU A 56 13.17 -6.61 -1.13
CA GLU A 56 11.77 -6.19 -1.24
C GLU A 56 11.65 -4.67 -1.46
N ASN A 57 12.40 -3.84 -0.74
CA ASN A 57 12.43 -2.40 -0.94
C ASN A 57 12.94 -2.01 -2.34
N LEU A 58 13.90 -2.72 -2.88
CA LEU A 58 14.40 -2.48 -4.25
C LEU A 58 13.34 -2.81 -5.28
N VAL A 59 12.66 -3.96 -5.15
CA VAL A 59 11.56 -4.37 -6.03
C VAL A 59 10.38 -3.39 -5.95
N LEU A 60 10.03 -2.94 -4.74
CA LEU A 60 8.97 -1.95 -4.55
C LEU A 60 9.34 -0.59 -5.18
N LYS A 61 10.58 -0.14 -5.04
CA LYS A 61 11.07 1.08 -5.69
C LYS A 61 11.06 0.98 -7.22
N GLU A 62 11.42 -0.16 -7.76
CA GLU A 62 11.36 -0.42 -9.20
C GLU A 62 9.90 -0.36 -9.71
N ARG A 63 8.98 -1.02 -9.00
CA ARG A 63 7.54 -0.97 -9.32
C ARG A 63 6.97 0.44 -9.23
N LEU A 64 7.33 1.19 -8.18
CA LEU A 64 6.94 2.59 -8.04
C LEU A 64 7.47 3.46 -9.19
N SER A 65 8.72 3.28 -9.58
CA SER A 65 9.31 4.00 -10.72
C SER A 65 8.58 3.68 -12.03
N LYS A 66 8.24 2.41 -12.25
CA LYS A 66 7.48 1.97 -13.43
C LYS A 66 6.05 2.53 -13.41
N MET A 67 5.39 2.53 -12.26
CA MET A 67 4.06 3.16 -12.12
C MET A 67 4.12 4.65 -12.43
N PHE A 68 5.08 5.38 -11.87
CA PHE A 68 5.26 6.79 -12.15
C PHE A 68 5.49 7.07 -13.63
N TYR A 69 6.30 6.25 -14.30
CA TYR A 69 6.52 6.35 -15.74
C TYR A 69 5.22 6.11 -16.54
N LEU A 70 4.46 5.07 -16.19
CA LEU A 70 3.18 4.77 -16.84
C LEU A 70 2.13 5.85 -16.60
N GLU A 71 2.12 6.46 -15.42
CA GLU A 71 1.23 7.57 -15.10
C GLU A 71 1.58 8.81 -15.92
N GLN A 72 2.86 9.12 -16.04
CA GLN A 72 3.37 10.20 -16.90
C GLN A 72 3.05 9.98 -18.38
N ASP A 73 3.23 8.75 -18.87
CA ASP A 73 2.91 8.37 -20.25
C ASP A 73 1.39 8.44 -20.51
N ASN A 74 0.59 8.00 -19.55
CA ASN A 74 -0.88 8.11 -19.60
C ASN A 74 -1.33 9.58 -19.59
N GLU A 75 -0.70 10.45 -18.78
CA GLU A 75 -0.96 11.90 -18.81
C GLU A 75 -0.59 12.52 -20.15
N LEU A 76 0.56 12.15 -20.73
CA LEU A 76 0.98 12.59 -22.05
C LEU A 76 0.02 12.12 -23.14
N LEU A 77 -0.40 10.85 -23.10
CA LEU A 77 -1.40 10.31 -24.03
C LEU A 77 -2.76 10.98 -23.87
N ARG A 78 -3.21 11.22 -22.64
CA ARG A 78 -4.43 11.98 -22.36
C ARG A 78 -4.33 13.42 -22.85
N SER A 79 -3.23 14.11 -22.60
CA SER A 79 -3.02 15.47 -23.11
C SER A 79 -2.98 15.54 -24.64
N ALA A 80 -2.46 14.52 -25.29
CA ALA A 80 -2.50 14.38 -26.75
C ALA A 80 -3.91 14.09 -27.29
N ILE A 81 -4.74 13.39 -26.52
CA ILE A 81 -6.17 13.13 -26.82
C ILE A 81 -7.03 14.32 -26.39
N GLU A 82 -6.68 15.00 -25.30
CA GLU A 82 -7.41 16.08 -24.64
C GLU A 82 -7.23 17.48 -25.23
N THR A 83 -7.01 17.57 -26.52
CA THR A 83 -7.34 18.89 -27.14
C THR A 83 -8.83 19.23 -27.01
N LYS A 84 -9.63 18.43 -26.28
CA LYS A 84 -11.09 18.64 -26.16
C LYS A 84 -11.80 18.50 -24.82
N HIS A 85 -11.21 17.97 -23.76
CA HIS A 85 -11.95 17.92 -22.48
C HIS A 85 -11.02 18.10 -21.26
N LYS A 86 -10.89 19.35 -20.80
CA LYS A 86 -10.47 19.64 -19.43
C LYS A 86 -11.55 19.14 -18.48
N THR A 87 -11.41 17.94 -17.99
CA THR A 87 -12.15 17.51 -16.79
C THR A 87 -11.17 17.45 -15.64
N GLN A 88 -10.95 18.59 -15.01
CA GLN A 88 -10.42 18.66 -13.68
C GLN A 88 -11.43 17.91 -12.80
N SER A 89 -11.08 16.73 -12.31
CA SER A 89 -11.93 16.02 -11.35
C SER A 89 -12.00 16.87 -10.09
N ASN A 90 -13.06 17.65 -9.95
CA ASN A 90 -13.32 18.40 -8.74
C ASN A 90 -13.61 17.39 -7.63
N ILE A 91 -12.86 17.47 -6.53
CA ILE A 91 -13.04 16.63 -5.36
C ILE A 91 -13.72 17.48 -4.29
N VAL A 92 -14.86 17.04 -3.80
CA VAL A 92 -15.60 17.69 -2.72
C VAL A 92 -15.39 16.92 -1.42
N GLU A 93 -14.85 17.59 -0.40
CA GLU A 93 -14.75 17.06 0.95
C GLU A 93 -16.12 17.06 1.61
N ALA A 94 -16.54 15.96 2.21
CA ALA A 94 -17.81 15.80 2.90
C ALA A 94 -17.64 15.18 4.28
N ASN A 95 -18.36 15.71 5.27
CA ASN A 95 -18.44 15.11 6.60
C ASN A 95 -19.71 14.26 6.73
N ILE A 96 -19.59 13.13 7.40
CA ILE A 96 -20.73 12.30 7.76
C ILE A 96 -21.41 12.93 8.97
N ILE A 97 -22.68 13.30 8.81
CA ILE A 97 -23.47 13.99 9.85
C ILE A 97 -24.57 13.13 10.44
N GLY A 98 -24.80 11.94 9.89
CA GLY A 98 -25.82 11.03 10.40
C GLY A 98 -26.02 9.80 9.55
N PHE A 99 -26.91 8.95 10.01
CA PHE A 99 -27.33 7.75 9.32
C PHE A 99 -28.87 7.72 9.25
N ASP A 100 -29.39 7.36 8.10
CA ASP A 100 -30.81 7.09 7.89
C ASP A 100 -30.98 5.58 7.82
N SER A 101 -31.42 4.99 8.95
CA SER A 101 -31.63 3.55 9.09
C SER A 101 -33.11 3.25 9.00
N SER A 102 -33.60 2.95 7.82
CA SER A 102 -34.86 2.21 7.68
C SER A 102 -34.61 0.71 7.70
N MET A 103 -35.63 -0.13 7.97
CA MET A 103 -35.46 -1.59 7.98
C MET A 103 -34.91 -2.15 6.65
N GLU A 104 -35.01 -1.40 5.58
CA GLU A 104 -34.59 -1.82 4.24
C GLU A 104 -33.33 -1.12 3.73
N LYS A 105 -32.99 0.08 4.25
CA LYS A 105 -31.87 0.88 3.74
C LYS A 105 -31.06 1.49 4.89
N SER A 106 -29.75 1.29 4.83
CA SER A 106 -28.81 2.04 5.66
C SER A 106 -28.10 3.04 4.76
N LEU A 107 -28.52 4.31 4.84
CA LEU A 107 -27.92 5.40 4.09
C LEU A 107 -27.12 6.32 5.02
N THR A 108 -26.00 6.80 4.53
CA THR A 108 -25.15 7.77 5.24
C THR A 108 -25.53 9.18 4.79
N ILE A 109 -25.72 10.11 5.74
CA ILE A 109 -26.04 11.50 5.46
C ILE A 109 -24.75 12.33 5.47
N LEU A 110 -24.53 13.07 4.38
CA LEU A 110 -23.38 13.96 4.19
C LEU A 110 -23.82 15.44 4.26
N ASN A 111 -22.93 16.31 4.77
CA ASN A 111 -23.15 17.75 4.93
C ASN A 111 -22.93 18.57 3.64
N VAL A 112 -23.10 17.97 2.49
CA VAL A 112 -22.85 18.59 1.18
C VAL A 112 -23.97 18.22 0.22
N GLY A 113 -24.35 19.15 -0.66
CA GLY A 113 -25.51 19.00 -1.52
C GLY A 113 -25.36 19.63 -2.89
N GLU A 114 -26.50 19.94 -3.51
CA GLU A 114 -26.57 20.51 -4.85
C GLU A 114 -25.89 21.88 -4.95
N ASP A 115 -25.92 22.66 -3.85
CA ASP A 115 -25.33 24.01 -3.76
C ASP A 115 -23.84 24.07 -4.08
N ILE A 116 -23.12 22.96 -3.90
CA ILE A 116 -21.70 22.81 -4.24
C ILE A 116 -21.45 21.82 -5.39
N GLY A 117 -22.52 21.49 -6.15
CA GLY A 117 -22.42 20.68 -7.37
C GLY A 117 -22.41 19.17 -7.15
N VAL A 118 -22.82 18.68 -5.97
CA VAL A 118 -23.02 17.24 -5.74
C VAL A 118 -24.20 16.73 -6.56
N LYS A 119 -24.05 15.55 -7.16
CA LYS A 119 -25.06 14.89 -8.00
C LYS A 119 -25.24 13.43 -7.63
N PRO A 120 -26.41 12.83 -7.89
CA PRO A 120 -26.58 11.38 -7.77
C PRO A 120 -25.55 10.60 -8.61
N ASN A 121 -25.25 9.39 -8.21
CA ASN A 121 -24.29 8.46 -8.81
C ASN A 121 -22.81 8.88 -8.75
N GLN A 122 -22.50 10.05 -8.17
CA GLN A 122 -21.09 10.40 -7.93
C GLN A 122 -20.44 9.42 -6.95
N ALA A 123 -19.21 9.02 -7.26
CA ALA A 123 -18.44 8.09 -6.45
C ALA A 123 -17.91 8.79 -5.19
N ILE A 124 -17.93 8.05 -4.09
CA ILE A 124 -17.35 8.46 -2.81
C ILE A 124 -16.09 7.64 -2.58
N VAL A 125 -15.01 8.33 -2.21
CA VAL A 125 -13.72 7.70 -1.94
C VAL A 125 -13.16 8.11 -0.57
N TYR A 126 -12.36 7.23 0.01
CA TYR A 126 -11.57 7.51 1.21
C TYR A 126 -10.18 6.90 1.07
N LYS A 127 -9.14 7.72 1.21
CA LYS A 127 -7.73 7.31 1.03
C LYS A 127 -7.44 6.55 -0.28
N GLY A 128 -8.12 6.94 -1.36
CA GLY A 128 -7.96 6.30 -2.67
C GLY A 128 -8.83 5.07 -2.92
N TYR A 129 -9.58 4.61 -1.91
CA TYR A 129 -10.49 3.47 -2.03
C TYR A 129 -11.91 3.93 -2.25
N PHE A 130 -12.64 3.23 -3.10
CA PHE A 130 -14.06 3.43 -3.29
C PHE A 130 -14.84 3.01 -2.04
N VAL A 131 -15.67 3.90 -1.53
CA VAL A 131 -16.45 3.70 -0.29
C VAL A 131 -17.93 3.49 -0.59
N GLY A 132 -18.43 4.12 -1.66
CA GLY A 132 -19.85 4.11 -2.00
C GLY A 132 -20.21 5.14 -3.05
N LYS A 133 -21.49 5.41 -3.19
CA LYS A 133 -22.03 6.39 -4.15
C LYS A 133 -23.08 7.28 -3.52
N ILE A 134 -23.29 8.45 -4.11
CA ILE A 134 -24.40 9.35 -3.78
C ILE A 134 -25.68 8.76 -4.38
N THR A 135 -26.74 8.67 -3.58
CA THR A 135 -28.06 8.18 -4.02
C THR A 135 -29.08 9.29 -4.16
N GLU A 136 -29.15 10.18 -3.17
CA GLU A 136 -30.10 11.28 -3.14
C GLU A 136 -29.36 12.57 -2.82
N VAL A 137 -29.79 13.67 -3.44
CA VAL A 137 -29.20 15.00 -3.21
C VAL A 137 -30.28 15.98 -2.87
N SER A 138 -30.08 16.75 -1.80
CA SER A 138 -30.86 17.93 -1.43
C SER A 138 -29.97 19.16 -1.57
N ARG A 139 -30.51 20.32 -1.29
CA ARG A 139 -29.82 21.60 -1.48
C ARG A 139 -28.48 21.64 -0.72
N ASP A 140 -28.46 21.30 0.59
CA ASP A 140 -27.35 21.48 1.52
C ASP A 140 -26.78 20.13 2.06
N ARG A 141 -27.35 19.02 1.65
CA ARG A 141 -26.96 17.66 2.11
C ARG A 141 -27.25 16.62 1.07
N SER A 142 -26.61 15.45 1.23
CA SER A 142 -26.87 14.29 0.36
C SER A 142 -26.94 13.01 1.17
N LYS A 143 -27.56 11.99 0.59
CA LYS A 143 -27.55 10.62 1.11
C LYS A 143 -26.62 9.77 0.25
N ALA A 144 -25.87 8.91 0.90
CA ALA A 144 -24.90 8.04 0.31
C ALA A 144 -25.17 6.58 0.67
N GLU A 145 -25.01 5.70 -0.28
CA GLU A 145 -25.01 4.26 -0.08
C GLU A 145 -23.56 3.76 -0.06
N PHE A 146 -23.12 3.24 1.08
CA PHE A 146 -21.80 2.68 1.20
C PHE A 146 -21.77 1.20 0.78
N ILE A 147 -20.60 0.68 0.42
CA ILE A 147 -20.43 -0.70 -0.07
C ILE A 147 -20.81 -1.76 0.97
N ASN A 148 -20.86 -1.41 2.25
CA ASN A 148 -21.35 -2.27 3.33
C ASN A 148 -22.86 -2.22 3.55
N SER A 149 -23.60 -1.46 2.76
CA SER A 149 -25.06 -1.46 2.79
C SER A 149 -25.62 -2.78 2.24
N ASN A 150 -26.70 -3.29 2.87
CA ASN A 150 -27.35 -4.54 2.44
C ASN A 150 -27.92 -4.49 1.02
N GLN A 151 -28.15 -3.32 0.49
CA GLN A 151 -28.69 -3.13 -0.86
C GLN A 151 -27.61 -2.75 -1.87
N SER A 152 -26.35 -2.66 -1.43
CA SER A 152 -25.26 -2.33 -2.33
C SER A 152 -25.14 -3.38 -3.43
N ASN A 153 -25.30 -2.93 -4.67
CA ASN A 153 -25.10 -3.71 -5.87
C ASN A 153 -24.21 -2.90 -6.79
N ILE A 154 -22.91 -3.15 -6.75
CA ILE A 154 -21.92 -2.38 -7.48
C ILE A 154 -21.21 -3.30 -8.44
N GLY A 155 -21.22 -2.93 -9.73
CA GLY A 155 -20.45 -3.63 -10.74
C GLY A 155 -18.97 -3.50 -10.44
N VAL A 156 -18.27 -4.62 -10.36
CA VAL A 156 -16.85 -4.68 -10.05
C VAL A 156 -16.09 -5.53 -11.03
N ARG A 157 -14.79 -5.30 -11.13
CA ARG A 157 -13.84 -6.06 -11.93
C ARG A 157 -12.68 -6.49 -11.07
N ILE A 158 -12.33 -7.76 -11.14
CA ILE A 158 -11.13 -8.33 -10.51
C ILE A 158 -9.99 -8.24 -11.51
N GLN A 159 -8.87 -7.68 -11.10
CA GLN A 159 -7.67 -7.56 -11.94
C GLN A 159 -6.93 -8.89 -12.00
N ASN A 160 -7.40 -9.78 -12.86
CA ASN A 160 -6.78 -11.03 -13.23
C ASN A 160 -6.54 -11.07 -14.75
N GLU A 161 -6.13 -12.22 -15.30
CA GLU A 161 -5.87 -12.35 -16.74
C GLU A 161 -7.10 -12.04 -17.62
N LEU A 162 -8.30 -12.36 -17.14
CA LEU A 162 -9.57 -12.20 -17.89
C LEU A 162 -10.34 -10.93 -17.51
N ASN A 163 -9.88 -10.17 -16.51
CA ASN A 163 -10.61 -9.04 -15.93
C ASN A 163 -12.03 -9.43 -15.51
N SER A 164 -12.15 -10.48 -14.71
CA SER A 164 -13.41 -11.07 -14.26
C SER A 164 -14.37 -10.05 -13.67
N GLU A 165 -15.61 -10.04 -14.15
CA GLU A 165 -16.64 -9.11 -13.70
C GLU A 165 -17.65 -9.79 -12.78
N GLY A 166 -18.13 -9.04 -11.79
CA GLY A 166 -19.12 -9.51 -10.82
C GLY A 166 -19.87 -8.36 -10.16
N ILE A 167 -20.71 -8.71 -9.22
CA ILE A 167 -21.50 -7.75 -8.45
C ILE A 167 -21.05 -7.79 -6.99
N LEU A 168 -20.54 -6.67 -6.51
CA LEU A 168 -20.22 -6.47 -5.10
C LEU A 168 -21.50 -6.32 -4.30
N LYS A 169 -21.60 -7.11 -3.24
CA LYS A 169 -22.72 -7.14 -2.29
C LYS A 169 -22.21 -7.11 -0.86
N SER A 170 -23.08 -6.80 0.06
CA SER A 170 -22.80 -6.91 1.50
C SER A 170 -23.86 -7.73 2.20
N ASN A 171 -23.44 -8.46 3.22
CA ASN A 171 -24.30 -9.20 4.12
C ASN A 171 -24.38 -8.47 5.46
N TYR A 172 -25.39 -7.63 5.65
CA TYR A 172 -25.68 -6.85 6.86
C TYR A 172 -24.47 -6.05 7.41
N GLY A 173 -23.63 -5.53 6.52
CA GLY A 173 -22.44 -4.77 6.92
C GLY A 173 -21.32 -5.58 7.56
N ILE A 174 -21.47 -6.90 7.65
CA ILE A 174 -20.51 -7.80 8.30
C ILE A 174 -19.46 -8.27 7.28
N GLU A 175 -19.93 -8.63 6.09
CA GLU A 175 -19.10 -9.19 5.03
C GLU A 175 -19.36 -8.46 3.72
N ILE A 176 -18.31 -8.18 2.98
CA ILE A 176 -18.36 -7.66 1.62
C ILE A 176 -17.87 -8.77 0.71
N PHE A 177 -18.65 -9.10 -0.30
CA PHE A 177 -18.32 -10.17 -1.24
C PHE A 177 -18.78 -9.83 -2.66
N ILE A 178 -18.16 -10.49 -3.63
CA ILE A 178 -18.52 -10.43 -5.06
C ILE A 178 -19.24 -11.72 -5.39
N ASP A 179 -20.38 -11.56 -6.04
CA ASP A 179 -21.22 -12.63 -6.55
C ASP A 179 -21.13 -12.68 -8.08
N LEU A 180 -21.60 -13.78 -8.67
CA LEU A 180 -21.70 -13.97 -10.13
C LEU A 180 -20.35 -14.09 -10.88
N ILE A 181 -19.26 -14.44 -10.23
CA ILE A 181 -18.00 -14.77 -10.90
C ILE A 181 -18.08 -16.22 -11.43
N PRO A 182 -18.02 -16.45 -12.75
CA PRO A 182 -18.09 -17.80 -13.31
C PRO A 182 -16.91 -18.67 -12.85
N LYS A 183 -17.17 -19.94 -12.56
CA LYS A 183 -16.10 -20.91 -12.20
C LYS A 183 -15.08 -21.17 -13.32
N THR A 184 -15.40 -20.78 -14.54
CA THR A 184 -14.50 -20.87 -15.68
C THR A 184 -13.38 -19.84 -15.64
N GLU A 185 -13.48 -18.85 -14.72
CA GLU A 185 -12.52 -17.79 -14.57
C GLU A 185 -11.58 -18.07 -13.41
N THR A 186 -10.30 -17.70 -13.55
CA THR A 186 -9.29 -17.91 -12.52
C THR A 186 -9.20 -16.66 -11.65
N VAL A 187 -9.52 -16.79 -10.36
CA VAL A 187 -9.37 -15.75 -9.37
C VAL A 187 -8.36 -16.21 -8.32
N ASN A 188 -7.42 -15.35 -7.96
CA ASN A 188 -6.39 -15.65 -6.98
C ASN A 188 -6.53 -14.77 -5.74
N LEU A 189 -6.05 -15.28 -4.61
CA LEU A 189 -5.96 -14.49 -3.38
C LEU A 189 -5.03 -13.28 -3.60
N GLY A 190 -5.47 -12.12 -3.17
CA GLY A 190 -4.71 -10.88 -3.32
C GLY A 190 -4.94 -10.13 -4.64
N ASP A 191 -5.70 -10.69 -5.60
CA ASP A 191 -6.08 -9.97 -6.82
C ASP A 191 -6.82 -8.68 -6.45
N PHE A 192 -6.48 -7.56 -7.09
CA PHE A 192 -7.12 -6.28 -6.82
C PHE A 192 -8.52 -6.19 -7.44
N ILE A 193 -9.40 -5.48 -6.76
CA ILE A 193 -10.79 -5.31 -7.14
C ILE A 193 -11.06 -3.82 -7.37
N TYR A 194 -11.66 -3.51 -8.53
CA TYR A 194 -12.00 -2.16 -8.96
C TYR A 194 -13.46 -2.05 -9.36
N THR A 195 -13.98 -0.82 -9.39
CA THR A 195 -15.29 -0.55 -10.01
C THR A 195 -15.22 -0.81 -11.51
N SER A 196 -16.24 -1.47 -12.08
CA SER A 196 -16.29 -1.83 -13.51
C SER A 196 -16.89 -0.75 -14.42
N GLY A 197 -17.45 0.32 -13.84
CA GLY A 197 -18.18 1.33 -14.61
C GLY A 197 -19.66 1.02 -14.83
N ILE A 198 -20.13 -0.16 -14.45
CA ILE A 198 -21.56 -0.52 -14.55
C ILE A 198 -22.36 0.27 -13.53
N GLY A 199 -23.49 0.83 -13.95
CA GLY A 199 -24.41 1.60 -13.08
C GLY A 199 -24.00 3.04 -12.83
N ASP A 200 -23.40 3.70 -13.83
CA ASP A 200 -22.99 5.10 -13.82
C ASP A 200 -21.94 5.47 -12.75
N ILE A 201 -21.23 4.50 -12.22
CA ILE A 201 -20.11 4.71 -11.31
C ILE A 201 -18.83 4.79 -12.14
N LYS A 202 -17.95 5.74 -11.81
CA LYS A 202 -16.65 5.88 -12.48
C LYS A 202 -15.90 4.54 -12.41
N GLU A 203 -15.42 4.06 -13.56
CA GLU A 203 -14.59 2.85 -13.68
C GLU A 203 -13.20 3.06 -13.06
N GLY A 204 -12.61 1.96 -12.56
CA GLY A 204 -11.21 1.92 -12.15
C GLY A 204 -10.93 2.47 -10.74
N LEU A 205 -11.95 2.62 -9.89
CA LEU A 205 -11.75 2.98 -8.49
C LEU A 205 -11.44 1.72 -7.68
N LEU A 206 -10.33 1.72 -6.96
CA LEU A 206 -9.90 0.60 -6.13
C LEU A 206 -10.88 0.35 -4.98
N ILE A 207 -11.28 -0.89 -4.79
CA ILE A 207 -12.17 -1.31 -3.69
C ILE A 207 -11.37 -2.05 -2.61
N GLY A 208 -10.55 -3.01 -3.00
CA GLY A 208 -9.80 -3.87 -2.08
C GLY A 208 -9.10 -4.98 -2.83
N SER A 209 -8.90 -6.10 -2.16
CA SER A 209 -8.33 -7.30 -2.75
C SER A 209 -9.11 -8.57 -2.38
N VAL A 210 -8.87 -9.64 -3.11
CA VAL A 210 -9.49 -10.94 -2.84
C VAL A 210 -8.94 -11.52 -1.54
N LYS A 211 -9.82 -11.73 -0.56
CA LYS A 211 -9.51 -12.30 0.75
C LYS A 211 -9.62 -13.81 0.77
N SER A 212 -10.74 -14.33 0.28
CA SER A 212 -11.03 -15.75 0.20
C SER A 212 -12.06 -16.02 -0.89
N ILE A 213 -12.11 -17.26 -1.36
CA ILE A 213 -12.99 -17.70 -2.43
C ILE A 213 -13.77 -18.89 -1.90
N GLU A 214 -15.09 -18.82 -2.00
CA GLU A 214 -16.01 -19.91 -1.67
C GLU A 214 -16.60 -20.44 -2.98
N GLU A 215 -16.58 -21.76 -3.14
CA GLU A 215 -17.15 -22.41 -4.32
C GLU A 215 -18.65 -22.62 -4.14
N GLY A 216 -19.45 -21.95 -4.97
CA GLY A 216 -20.87 -22.26 -5.15
C GLY A 216 -21.08 -23.31 -6.25
N ASP A 217 -22.30 -23.51 -6.70
CA ASP A 217 -22.61 -24.49 -7.74
C ASP A 217 -22.08 -24.05 -9.12
N LEU A 218 -22.42 -22.86 -9.58
CA LEU A 218 -22.06 -22.30 -10.88
C LEU A 218 -21.08 -21.13 -10.82
N PHE A 219 -21.07 -20.43 -9.68
CA PHE A 219 -20.30 -19.21 -9.51
C PHE A 219 -19.44 -19.30 -8.24
N TYR A 220 -18.35 -18.54 -8.25
CA TYR A 220 -17.59 -18.24 -7.04
C TYR A 220 -18.29 -17.14 -6.25
N LYS A 221 -18.22 -17.23 -4.93
CA LYS A 221 -18.44 -16.11 -4.01
C LYS A 221 -17.08 -15.66 -3.48
N VAL A 222 -16.69 -14.47 -3.88
CA VAL A 222 -15.35 -13.94 -3.61
C VAL A 222 -15.43 -12.91 -2.49
N TYR A 223 -14.87 -13.20 -1.33
CA TYR A 223 -14.84 -12.27 -0.20
C TYR A 223 -13.74 -11.23 -0.38
N VAL A 224 -14.04 -10.00 0.01
CA VAL A 224 -13.18 -8.84 -0.18
C VAL A 224 -12.44 -8.51 1.11
N ASP A 225 -11.13 -8.33 1.01
CA ASP A 225 -10.33 -7.67 2.04
C ASP A 225 -10.39 -6.16 1.83
N TYR A 226 -11.13 -5.50 2.71
CA TYR A 226 -11.33 -4.06 2.68
C TYR A 226 -10.59 -3.40 3.84
N PRO A 227 -9.69 -2.42 3.60
CA PRO A 227 -8.72 -1.99 4.61
C PRO A 227 -9.26 -1.06 5.70
N PHE A 228 -10.56 -0.70 5.67
CA PHE A 228 -11.15 0.25 6.61
C PHE A 228 -12.43 -0.27 7.25
N ASP A 229 -12.68 0.16 8.48
CA ASP A 229 -14.00 0.06 9.10
C ASP A 229 -14.87 1.24 8.62
N LEU A 230 -15.77 0.96 7.70
CA LEU A 230 -16.67 1.94 7.09
C LEU A 230 -17.59 2.61 8.12
N ASN A 231 -17.89 1.95 9.23
CA ASN A 231 -18.75 2.49 10.29
C ASN A 231 -18.04 3.54 11.15
N ARG A 232 -16.72 3.65 11.03
CA ARG A 232 -15.89 4.62 11.76
C ARG A 232 -15.46 5.81 10.93
N LEU A 233 -15.90 5.89 9.68
CA LEU A 233 -15.61 7.05 8.86
C LEU A 233 -16.42 8.25 9.36
N TYR A 234 -15.75 9.40 9.42
CA TYR A 234 -16.37 10.70 9.74
C TYR A 234 -16.23 11.71 8.60
N LYS A 235 -15.33 11.44 7.65
CA LYS A 235 -15.03 12.29 6.50
C LYS A 235 -14.77 11.43 5.28
N VAL A 236 -15.28 11.87 4.14
CA VAL A 236 -15.11 11.21 2.83
C VAL A 236 -14.93 12.25 1.73
N TYR A 237 -14.61 11.81 0.52
CA TYR A 237 -14.41 12.66 -0.64
C TYR A 237 -15.30 12.20 -1.78
N ILE A 238 -16.00 13.15 -2.43
CA ILE A 238 -16.89 12.90 -3.56
C ILE A 238 -16.15 13.30 -4.83
N LEU A 239 -16.09 12.42 -5.82
CA LEU A 239 -15.54 12.69 -7.14
C LEU A 239 -16.63 13.28 -8.05
N GLN A 240 -16.40 14.50 -8.56
CA GLN A 240 -17.33 15.19 -9.49
C GLN A 240 -16.95 14.94 -10.95
#